data_f33bb6e50cb0420a446ca569efad2ef7
#
_entry.id   f33bb6e50cb0420a446ca569efad2ef7
#
_cell.length_a   1.000
_cell.length_b   1.000
_cell.length_c   1.000
_cell.angle_alpha   90.00
_cell.angle_beta   90.00
_cell.angle_gamma   90.00
#
_symmetry.space_group_name_H-M   'P 1'
#
loop_
_entity.id
_entity.type
_entity.pdbx_description
1 polymer ?
#
loop_
_entity_poly.entity_id
_entity_poly.type
_entity_poly.pdbx_seq_one_letter_code
_entity_poly.pdbx_strand_id
1 'polypeptide(L)'
;MQHSAKRGNVKYFGKSGLPKEMRKDIMTKRITAFILSAVALLSLFAAPFGASAASETSKAGRVATASTALNVRRSASSSSEVISSLYKGNYVTLMWRSGDWWYVEFDDGKYGYCHSDYIDTVSATAKVVKTASGNLNVRSGAGTSYSRIGSLPSGEVVLVLWTTGDWSRILYNGTKLGYVSSQYLASANAYPAVSLSVPHYMQTDKRWASVTLGGSGKSIYRVGCTTTSFAMIESYRTGTTIYPDAMSRKLSYTSSGNVYWPSDYAMITSSSGYLQKIYDQLKAGKPVLFGAKTASGGQHWVVITGYKGGSTLTASGFTINDPAVSSRKTLADLYSDYPYFYKFLYYKY
;
A
#
# COMPACT_ATOMS: atom_id res chain seq x y z
N MET A 1 -4.80 -33.32 53.85
CA MET A 1 -3.93 -32.24 53.36
C MET A 1 -4.55 -31.68 52.07
N GLN A 2 -5.17 -30.50 52.18
CA GLN A 2 -5.84 -29.83 51.06
C GLN A 2 -4.84 -28.92 50.38
N HIS A 3 -4.65 -29.05 49.05
CA HIS A 3 -3.94 -28.07 48.25
C HIS A 3 -4.97 -27.22 47.49
N SER A 4 -5.10 -26.00 47.96
CA SER A 4 -5.90 -24.92 47.33
C SER A 4 -5.17 -24.37 46.11
N ALA A 5 -5.79 -24.45 44.92
CA ALA A 5 -5.32 -23.79 43.71
C ALA A 5 -5.85 -22.36 43.68
N LYS A 6 -4.96 -21.38 43.74
CA LYS A 6 -5.28 -19.94 43.55
C LYS A 6 -5.59 -19.66 42.06
N ARG A 7 -6.83 -19.26 41.81
CA ARG A 7 -7.24 -18.66 40.51
C ARG A 7 -6.74 -17.22 40.46
N GLY A 8 -5.84 -16.93 39.51
CA GLY A 8 -5.42 -15.57 39.20
C GLY A 8 -6.52 -14.81 38.46
N ASN A 9 -7.02 -13.73 39.05
CA ASN A 9 -7.96 -12.81 38.43
C ASN A 9 -7.25 -11.96 37.37
N VAL A 10 -7.55 -12.20 36.11
CA VAL A 10 -7.17 -11.28 35.01
C VAL A 10 -8.18 -10.16 34.98
N LYS A 11 -7.77 -8.96 35.43
CA LYS A 11 -8.58 -7.72 35.31
C LYS A 11 -8.60 -7.29 33.85
N TYR A 12 -9.77 -7.37 33.21
CA TYR A 12 -10.04 -6.70 31.96
C TYR A 12 -10.20 -5.19 32.22
N PHE A 13 -9.27 -4.38 31.70
CA PHE A 13 -9.43 -2.92 31.70
C PHE A 13 -10.37 -2.51 30.57
N GLY A 14 -11.50 -1.91 30.92
CA GLY A 14 -12.46 -1.35 29.98
C GLY A 14 -11.87 -0.14 29.21
N LYS A 15 -12.30 0.03 27.96
CA LYS A 15 -11.81 1.05 26.98
C LYS A 15 -11.99 2.53 27.41
N SER A 16 -12.58 2.86 28.56
CA SER A 16 -12.94 4.22 28.94
C SER A 16 -11.85 5.03 29.67
N GLY A 17 -10.72 4.42 30.00
CA GLY A 17 -9.70 5.04 30.87
C GLY A 17 -8.37 5.43 30.21
N LEU A 18 -8.19 5.31 28.90
CA LEU A 18 -6.92 5.63 28.26
C LEU A 18 -6.75 7.14 27.97
N PRO A 19 -5.56 7.73 28.23
CA PRO A 19 -5.25 9.13 27.94
C PRO A 19 -5.45 9.47 26.45
N LYS A 20 -5.82 10.74 26.14
CA LYS A 20 -6.07 11.23 24.77
C LYS A 20 -4.90 10.99 23.81
N GLU A 21 -3.67 11.08 24.29
CA GLU A 21 -2.44 10.84 23.52
C GLU A 21 -2.33 9.37 23.06
N MET A 22 -2.66 8.43 23.94
CA MET A 22 -2.64 7.00 23.62
C MET A 22 -3.74 6.61 22.61
N ARG A 23 -4.85 7.36 22.57
CA ARG A 23 -5.92 7.19 21.56
C ARG A 23 -5.49 7.69 20.17
N LYS A 24 -4.70 8.77 20.10
CA LYS A 24 -4.10 9.25 18.84
C LYS A 24 -3.11 8.21 18.28
N ASP A 25 -2.29 7.65 19.14
CA ASP A 25 -1.29 6.64 18.75
C ASP A 25 -1.95 5.34 18.24
N ILE A 26 -3.06 4.91 18.85
CA ILE A 26 -3.86 3.77 18.38
C ILE A 26 -4.57 4.11 17.05
N MET A 27 -5.04 5.33 16.87
CA MET A 27 -5.71 5.76 15.63
C MET A 27 -4.72 5.89 14.47
N THR A 28 -3.53 6.42 14.73
CA THR A 28 -2.41 6.47 13.76
C THR A 28 -1.95 5.05 13.41
N LYS A 29 -1.85 4.16 14.41
CA LYS A 29 -1.51 2.74 14.20
C LYS A 29 -2.58 1.97 13.42
N ARG A 30 -3.87 2.33 13.50
CA ARG A 30 -4.94 1.71 12.71
C ARG A 30 -4.92 2.15 11.25
N ILE A 31 -4.73 3.44 10.99
CA ILE A 31 -4.51 3.96 9.62
C ILE A 31 -3.23 3.35 9.06
N THR A 32 -2.18 3.23 9.88
CA THR A 32 -0.92 2.60 9.52
C THR A 32 -1.03 1.07 9.40
N ALA A 33 -1.88 0.40 10.19
CA ALA A 33 -2.09 -1.05 10.06
C ALA A 33 -2.87 -1.42 8.79
N PHE A 34 -3.84 -0.62 8.35
CA PHE A 34 -4.45 -0.76 7.02
C PHE A 34 -3.43 -0.59 5.89
N ILE A 35 -2.32 0.13 6.15
CA ILE A 35 -1.25 0.42 5.18
C ILE A 35 -0.01 -0.45 5.41
N LEU A 36 0.35 -0.74 6.67
CA LEU A 36 1.60 -1.44 7.07
C LEU A 36 1.49 -2.97 7.09
N SER A 37 0.32 -3.54 7.27
CA SER A 37 0.17 -4.99 7.30
C SER A 37 0.36 -5.68 5.93
N ALA A 38 0.37 -4.92 4.82
CA ALA A 38 0.75 -5.44 3.51
C ALA A 38 2.26 -5.73 3.37
N VAL A 39 3.11 -5.27 4.31
CA VAL A 39 4.58 -5.27 4.13
C VAL A 39 5.35 -6.01 5.23
N ALA A 40 4.76 -6.27 6.39
CA ALA A 40 5.52 -6.69 7.57
C ALA A 40 5.83 -8.20 7.68
N LEU A 41 5.46 -9.06 6.71
CA LEU A 41 5.62 -10.52 6.80
C LEU A 41 6.35 -11.18 5.62
N LEU A 42 7.20 -10.46 4.90
CA LEU A 42 7.98 -11.01 3.77
C LEU A 42 9.46 -11.33 4.11
N SER A 43 9.79 -11.64 5.34
CA SER A 43 11.18 -11.96 5.72
C SER A 43 11.37 -13.36 6.28
N LEU A 44 10.69 -14.39 5.75
CA LEU A 44 11.11 -15.82 5.99
C LEU A 44 10.30 -16.72 5.04
N PHE A 45 10.76 -16.84 3.80
CA PHE A 45 10.72 -18.06 2.96
C PHE A 45 10.99 -17.65 1.51
N ALA A 46 12.13 -18.08 0.99
CA ALA A 46 12.44 -18.00 -0.44
C ALA A 46 11.59 -19.03 -1.18
N ALA A 47 10.51 -18.58 -1.80
CA ALA A 47 9.82 -19.29 -2.87
C ALA A 47 9.54 -18.28 -3.99
N PRO A 48 9.59 -18.66 -5.27
CA PRO A 48 9.43 -17.74 -6.39
C PRO A 48 7.94 -17.37 -6.49
N PHE A 49 7.57 -16.23 -5.93
CA PHE A 49 6.25 -15.65 -6.13
C PHE A 49 6.33 -14.61 -7.25
N GLY A 50 5.88 -15.01 -8.44
CA GLY A 50 5.30 -14.09 -9.41
C GLY A 50 3.97 -13.58 -8.86
N ALA A 51 4.00 -12.68 -7.88
CA ALA A 51 2.81 -11.99 -7.43
C ALA A 51 2.84 -10.61 -8.07
N SER A 52 2.02 -10.45 -9.10
CA SER A 52 1.49 -9.14 -9.46
C SER A 52 0.90 -8.55 -8.18
N ALA A 53 1.59 -7.58 -7.58
CA ALA A 53 1.08 -6.81 -6.47
C ALA A 53 0.05 -5.79 -7.00
N ALA A 54 -1.06 -6.30 -7.49
CA ALA A 54 -2.29 -5.53 -7.58
C ALA A 54 -2.70 -5.27 -6.13
N SER A 55 -2.52 -4.04 -5.66
CA SER A 55 -3.08 -3.60 -4.40
C SER A 55 -4.60 -3.67 -4.53
N GLU A 56 -5.16 -4.75 -4.05
CA GLU A 56 -6.60 -4.87 -3.94
C GLU A 56 -7.07 -3.92 -2.83
N THR A 57 -7.98 -3.00 -3.17
CA THR A 57 -8.79 -2.29 -2.18
C THR A 57 -9.41 -3.31 -1.24
N SER A 58 -9.44 -3.03 0.07
CA SER A 58 -10.12 -3.90 1.04
C SER A 58 -11.52 -4.24 0.51
N LYS A 59 -11.84 -5.54 0.48
CA LYS A 59 -13.10 -6.07 -0.03
C LYS A 59 -13.91 -6.63 1.12
N ALA A 60 -15.20 -6.77 0.93
CA ALA A 60 -16.03 -7.55 1.82
C ALA A 60 -16.05 -9.01 1.35
N GLY A 61 -15.95 -9.93 2.26
CA GLY A 61 -16.20 -11.35 2.05
C GLY A 61 -17.39 -11.84 2.87
N ARG A 62 -17.99 -12.93 2.44
CA ARG A 62 -19.01 -13.65 3.19
C ARG A 62 -18.63 -15.12 3.30
N VAL A 63 -18.62 -15.65 4.52
CA VAL A 63 -18.28 -17.06 4.77
C VAL A 63 -19.33 -17.98 4.14
N ALA A 64 -18.89 -18.89 3.27
CA ALA A 64 -19.70 -19.77 2.43
C ALA A 64 -19.48 -21.27 2.76
N THR A 65 -19.01 -21.61 3.95
CA THR A 65 -18.86 -23.01 4.39
C THR A 65 -20.21 -23.74 4.38
N ALA A 66 -20.18 -25.05 4.08
CA ALA A 66 -21.40 -25.85 4.03
C ALA A 66 -22.04 -26.04 5.42
N SER A 67 -21.27 -26.50 6.40
CA SER A 67 -21.77 -26.91 7.71
C SER A 67 -20.86 -26.57 8.89
N THR A 68 -19.57 -26.31 8.67
CA THR A 68 -18.58 -26.06 9.72
C THR A 68 -18.17 -24.59 9.77
N ALA A 69 -17.63 -24.14 10.89
CA ALA A 69 -17.01 -22.84 10.97
C ALA A 69 -15.73 -22.79 10.12
N LEU A 70 -15.46 -21.64 9.51
CA LEU A 70 -14.22 -21.37 8.80
C LEU A 70 -13.12 -21.01 9.80
N ASN A 71 -12.03 -21.76 9.78
CA ASN A 71 -10.89 -21.48 10.62
C ASN A 71 -10.16 -20.21 10.17
N VAL A 72 -9.85 -19.34 11.14
CA VAL A 72 -8.91 -18.24 10.99
C VAL A 72 -7.56 -18.70 11.53
N ARG A 73 -6.53 -18.65 10.69
CA ARG A 73 -5.21 -19.21 11.03
C ARG A 73 -4.15 -18.12 11.14
N ARG A 74 -3.10 -18.41 11.89
CA ARG A 74 -1.97 -17.49 12.11
C ARG A 74 -1.15 -17.24 10.83
N SER A 75 -1.05 -18.21 9.93
CA SER A 75 -0.37 -18.10 8.63
C SER A 75 -1.14 -18.81 7.53
N ALA A 76 -0.77 -18.54 6.25
CA ALA A 76 -1.40 -19.08 5.05
C ALA A 76 -1.07 -20.57 4.83
N SER A 77 -1.51 -21.43 5.73
CA SER A 77 -1.28 -22.88 5.70
C SER A 77 -2.34 -23.63 6.47
N SER A 78 -2.77 -24.78 5.94
CA SER A 78 -3.72 -25.69 6.61
C SER A 78 -3.16 -26.33 7.89
N SER A 79 -1.85 -26.40 8.05
CA SER A 79 -1.16 -26.88 9.25
C SER A 79 -0.91 -25.77 10.29
N SER A 80 -1.19 -24.50 9.97
CA SER A 80 -0.97 -23.38 10.89
C SER A 80 -2.01 -23.39 12.00
N GLU A 81 -1.61 -22.85 13.16
CA GLU A 81 -2.46 -22.67 14.34
C GLU A 81 -3.78 -21.98 13.99
N VAL A 82 -4.89 -22.51 14.49
CA VAL A 82 -6.20 -21.89 14.43
C VAL A 82 -6.33 -20.88 15.57
N ILE A 83 -6.46 -19.60 15.23
CA ILE A 83 -6.50 -18.49 16.20
C ILE A 83 -7.92 -17.95 16.41
N SER A 84 -8.86 -18.26 15.51
CA SER A 84 -10.29 -17.91 15.62
C SER A 84 -11.11 -18.74 14.64
N SER A 85 -12.43 -18.55 14.65
CA SER A 85 -13.37 -19.17 13.73
C SER A 85 -14.46 -18.19 13.31
N LEU A 86 -14.88 -18.28 12.03
CA LEU A 86 -15.97 -17.52 11.45
C LEU A 86 -17.09 -18.47 11.03
N TYR A 87 -18.34 -18.12 11.34
CA TYR A 87 -19.49 -18.96 11.02
C TYR A 87 -20.05 -18.64 9.64
N LYS A 88 -20.72 -19.61 9.02
CA LYS A 88 -21.44 -19.45 7.76
C LYS A 88 -22.30 -18.18 7.76
N GLY A 89 -22.15 -17.40 6.71
CA GLY A 89 -22.89 -16.15 6.53
C GLY A 89 -22.29 -14.95 7.25
N ASN A 90 -21.26 -15.12 8.10
CA ASN A 90 -20.51 -13.98 8.66
C ASN A 90 -19.86 -13.19 7.54
N TYR A 91 -19.92 -11.87 7.64
CA TYR A 91 -19.12 -10.99 6.81
C TYR A 91 -17.73 -10.84 7.43
N VAL A 92 -16.74 -10.60 6.58
CA VAL A 92 -15.35 -10.41 6.99
C VAL A 92 -14.66 -9.40 6.07
N THR A 93 -13.78 -8.59 6.61
CA THR A 93 -12.96 -7.66 5.82
C THR A 93 -11.79 -8.41 5.20
N LEU A 94 -11.73 -8.44 3.87
CA LEU A 94 -10.65 -9.03 3.08
C LEU A 94 -9.59 -7.97 2.81
N MET A 95 -8.35 -8.24 3.21
CA MET A 95 -7.23 -7.32 3.08
C MET A 95 -6.43 -7.55 1.79
N TRP A 96 -5.88 -8.76 1.61
CA TRP A 96 -5.16 -9.20 0.41
C TRP A 96 -5.13 -10.73 0.31
N ARG A 97 -4.76 -11.24 -0.88
CA ARG A 97 -4.56 -12.68 -1.10
C ARG A 97 -3.09 -13.08 -0.98
N SER A 98 -2.86 -14.28 -0.44
CA SER A 98 -1.59 -14.99 -0.45
C SER A 98 -1.84 -16.42 -0.95
N GLY A 99 -1.68 -16.66 -2.23
CA GLY A 99 -2.09 -17.91 -2.88
C GLY A 99 -3.59 -18.17 -2.67
N ASP A 100 -3.93 -19.33 -2.09
CA ASP A 100 -5.31 -19.74 -1.82
C ASP A 100 -5.85 -19.20 -0.48
N TRP A 101 -5.19 -18.22 0.11
CA TRP A 101 -5.55 -17.68 1.41
C TRP A 101 -5.86 -16.19 1.32
N TRP A 102 -6.97 -15.78 1.95
CA TRP A 102 -7.24 -14.40 2.28
C TRP A 102 -6.63 -14.03 3.62
N TYR A 103 -5.87 -12.93 3.68
CA TYR A 103 -5.59 -12.25 4.93
C TYR A 103 -6.79 -11.39 5.26
N VAL A 104 -7.36 -11.59 6.43
CA VAL A 104 -8.63 -10.99 6.83
C VAL A 104 -8.50 -10.26 8.17
N GLU A 105 -9.25 -9.18 8.32
CA GLU A 105 -9.56 -8.65 9.64
C GLU A 105 -10.85 -9.33 10.13
N PHE A 106 -10.76 -10.09 11.22
CA PHE A 106 -11.89 -10.89 11.76
C PHE A 106 -12.47 -10.34 13.07
N ASP A 107 -11.82 -9.36 13.69
CA ASP A 107 -12.30 -8.55 14.82
C ASP A 107 -11.51 -7.25 14.83
N ASP A 108 -11.90 -6.28 15.63
CA ASP A 108 -11.29 -4.96 15.76
C ASP A 108 -9.76 -5.05 15.98
N GLY A 109 -9.00 -4.81 14.92
CA GLY A 109 -7.53 -4.89 14.91
C GLY A 109 -6.96 -6.30 15.06
N LYS A 110 -7.74 -7.36 14.80
CA LYS A 110 -7.28 -8.74 14.80
C LYS A 110 -7.30 -9.33 13.41
N TYR A 111 -6.20 -9.95 13.02
CA TYR A 111 -5.95 -10.43 11.68
C TYR A 111 -5.52 -11.88 11.64
N GLY A 112 -5.83 -12.56 10.53
CA GLY A 112 -5.42 -13.92 10.27
C GLY A 112 -5.71 -14.36 8.85
N TYR A 113 -5.52 -15.64 8.57
CA TYR A 113 -5.69 -16.21 7.24
C TYR A 113 -6.88 -17.16 7.19
N CYS A 114 -7.72 -16.99 6.15
CA CYS A 114 -8.82 -17.88 5.82
C CYS A 114 -8.63 -18.44 4.41
N HIS A 115 -8.97 -19.72 4.20
CA HIS A 115 -8.90 -20.29 2.86
C HIS A 115 -9.96 -19.68 1.95
N SER A 116 -9.58 -19.30 0.74
CA SER A 116 -10.40 -18.51 -0.17
C SER A 116 -11.64 -19.25 -0.69
N ASP A 117 -11.57 -20.58 -0.81
CA ASP A 117 -12.68 -21.41 -1.30
C ASP A 117 -13.93 -21.35 -0.40
N TYR A 118 -13.75 -20.87 0.83
CA TYR A 118 -14.84 -20.76 1.80
C TYR A 118 -15.31 -19.33 2.02
N ILE A 119 -14.92 -18.40 1.11
CA ILE A 119 -15.32 -16.99 1.21
C ILE A 119 -15.79 -16.49 -0.17
N ASP A 120 -17.05 -16.14 -0.27
CA ASP A 120 -17.60 -15.40 -1.40
C ASP A 120 -17.22 -13.93 -1.29
N THR A 121 -16.66 -13.36 -2.36
CA THR A 121 -16.38 -11.92 -2.41
C THR A 121 -17.68 -11.14 -2.58
N VAL A 122 -17.88 -10.11 -1.78
CA VAL A 122 -19.04 -9.23 -1.80
C VAL A 122 -18.64 -7.86 -2.30
N SER A 123 -19.44 -7.29 -3.21
CA SER A 123 -19.24 -5.91 -3.66
C SER A 123 -19.38 -4.95 -2.49
N ALA A 124 -18.39 -4.06 -2.33
CA ALA A 124 -18.39 -3.06 -1.28
C ALA A 124 -17.57 -1.84 -1.71
N THR A 125 -17.89 -0.68 -1.16
CA THR A 125 -17.16 0.58 -1.41
C THR A 125 -16.53 1.08 -0.11
N ALA A 126 -15.21 1.25 -0.10
CA ALA A 126 -14.52 1.84 1.05
C ALA A 126 -14.90 3.33 1.19
N LYS A 127 -15.31 3.73 2.39
CA LYS A 127 -15.63 5.10 2.78
C LYS A 127 -14.95 5.46 4.08
N VAL A 128 -14.70 6.74 4.28
CA VAL A 128 -14.13 7.29 5.52
C VAL A 128 -15.22 8.02 6.29
N VAL A 129 -15.30 7.77 7.58
CA VAL A 129 -16.15 8.55 8.49
C VAL A 129 -15.63 9.98 8.56
N LYS A 130 -16.50 10.96 8.29
CA LYS A 130 -16.20 12.38 8.32
C LYS A 130 -17.26 13.11 9.16
N THR A 131 -16.97 13.29 10.44
CA THR A 131 -17.79 14.09 11.37
C THR A 131 -17.02 15.35 11.75
N ALA A 132 -17.74 16.48 11.90
CA ALA A 132 -17.15 17.74 12.35
C ALA A 132 -16.74 17.67 13.83
N SER A 133 -17.49 16.92 14.63
CA SER A 133 -17.21 16.67 16.04
C SER A 133 -17.82 15.35 16.48
N GLY A 134 -17.24 14.71 17.50
CA GLY A 134 -17.74 13.44 18.04
C GLY A 134 -17.62 12.25 17.10
N ASN A 135 -18.20 11.14 17.51
CA ASN A 135 -18.21 9.87 16.77
C ASN A 135 -19.51 9.69 15.99
N LEU A 136 -19.45 9.04 14.84
CA LEU A 136 -20.61 8.60 14.06
C LEU A 136 -21.30 7.43 14.76
N ASN A 137 -22.62 7.55 15.01
CA ASN A 137 -23.40 6.47 15.59
C ASN A 137 -23.62 5.35 14.56
N VAL A 138 -23.34 4.11 14.96
CA VAL A 138 -23.74 2.91 14.21
C VAL A 138 -25.03 2.37 14.81
N ARG A 139 -26.03 2.11 13.97
CA ARG A 139 -27.37 1.67 14.38
C ARG A 139 -27.72 0.29 13.86
N SER A 140 -28.70 -0.35 14.49
CA SER A 140 -29.21 -1.67 14.11
C SER A 140 -30.02 -1.65 12.82
N GLY A 141 -30.53 -0.50 12.39
CA GLY A 141 -31.33 -0.31 11.17
C GLY A 141 -31.15 1.06 10.54
N ALA A 142 -31.74 1.25 9.36
CA ALA A 142 -31.65 2.45 8.54
C ALA A 142 -32.60 3.55 9.06
N GLY A 143 -32.23 4.25 10.13
CA GLY A 143 -33.03 5.32 10.70
C GLY A 143 -32.56 5.73 12.10
N THR A 144 -32.91 6.95 12.51
CA THR A 144 -32.55 7.48 13.83
C THR A 144 -33.29 6.81 14.98
N SER A 145 -34.45 6.20 14.72
CA SER A 145 -35.26 5.45 15.69
C SER A 145 -34.66 4.10 16.07
N TYR A 146 -33.75 3.55 15.26
CA TYR A 146 -33.11 2.27 15.57
C TYR A 146 -32.03 2.41 16.66
N SER A 147 -31.89 1.36 17.45
CA SER A 147 -30.92 1.31 18.55
C SER A 147 -29.50 1.57 18.08
N ARG A 148 -28.75 2.34 18.87
CA ARG A 148 -27.31 2.51 18.68
C ARG A 148 -26.58 1.25 19.13
N ILE A 149 -25.85 0.59 18.22
CA ILE A 149 -25.09 -0.64 18.46
C ILE A 149 -23.56 -0.42 18.44
N GLY A 150 -23.12 0.80 18.11
CA GLY A 150 -21.70 1.15 18.09
C GLY A 150 -21.48 2.63 17.79
N SER A 151 -20.22 3.00 17.70
CA SER A 151 -19.80 4.34 17.24
C SER A 151 -18.42 4.28 16.60
N LEU A 152 -18.19 5.12 15.60
CA LEU A 152 -16.98 5.20 14.81
C LEU A 152 -16.38 6.61 14.92
N PRO A 153 -15.08 6.74 15.20
CA PRO A 153 -14.43 8.05 15.18
C PRO A 153 -14.31 8.59 13.76
N SER A 154 -14.17 9.92 13.63
CA SER A 154 -13.82 10.55 12.36
C SER A 154 -12.47 10.00 11.87
N GLY A 155 -12.37 9.69 10.57
CA GLY A 155 -11.20 9.06 9.95
C GLY A 155 -11.24 7.53 9.92
N GLU A 156 -12.21 6.89 10.56
CA GLU A 156 -12.36 5.42 10.50
C GLU A 156 -12.79 4.99 9.08
N VAL A 157 -12.19 3.92 8.57
CA VAL A 157 -12.55 3.33 7.26
C VAL A 157 -13.58 2.25 7.46
N VAL A 158 -14.65 2.30 6.66
CA VAL A 158 -15.72 1.30 6.63
C VAL A 158 -15.97 0.82 5.21
N LEU A 159 -16.49 -0.39 5.05
CA LEU A 159 -16.91 -0.92 3.77
C LEU A 159 -18.44 -0.78 3.65
N VAL A 160 -18.89 0.07 2.74
CA VAL A 160 -20.32 0.21 2.42
C VAL A 160 -20.72 -0.93 1.51
N LEU A 161 -21.62 -1.78 2.00
CA LEU A 161 -22.18 -2.92 1.27
C LEU A 161 -23.31 -2.48 0.32
N TRP A 162 -24.22 -1.63 0.81
CA TRP A 162 -25.29 -0.98 0.03
C TRP A 162 -25.81 0.25 0.75
N THR A 163 -26.61 1.05 0.05
CA THR A 163 -27.26 2.25 0.60
C THR A 163 -28.77 2.13 0.42
N THR A 164 -29.51 2.55 1.45
CA THR A 164 -30.99 2.62 1.45
C THR A 164 -31.40 4.01 1.92
N GLY A 165 -31.90 4.85 1.00
CA GLY A 165 -32.15 6.27 1.27
C GLY A 165 -30.88 6.94 1.78
N ASP A 166 -30.98 7.66 2.90
CA ASP A 166 -29.88 8.38 3.53
C ASP A 166 -28.99 7.51 4.43
N TRP A 167 -29.13 6.19 4.39
CA TRP A 167 -28.45 5.25 5.27
C TRP A 167 -27.59 4.26 4.49
N SER A 168 -26.38 4.06 4.95
CA SER A 168 -25.43 3.07 4.43
C SER A 168 -25.34 1.86 5.35
N ARG A 169 -25.52 0.65 4.81
CA ARG A 169 -25.16 -0.60 5.49
C ARG A 169 -23.66 -0.77 5.40
N ILE A 170 -23.00 -0.89 6.53
CA ILE A 170 -21.54 -0.97 6.59
C ILE A 170 -21.05 -2.24 7.25
N LEU A 171 -19.89 -2.70 6.80
CA LEU A 171 -19.02 -3.65 7.49
C LEU A 171 -17.87 -2.84 8.13
N TYR A 172 -17.64 -3.04 9.42
CA TYR A 172 -16.64 -2.32 10.21
C TYR A 172 -16.04 -3.22 11.29
N ASN A 173 -14.84 -2.89 11.79
CA ASN A 173 -14.14 -3.66 12.81
C ASN A 173 -14.13 -5.17 12.49
N GLY A 174 -13.69 -5.51 11.28
CA GLY A 174 -13.53 -6.88 10.80
C GLY A 174 -14.81 -7.56 10.34
N THR A 175 -15.77 -7.78 11.25
CA THR A 175 -16.98 -8.58 10.99
C THR A 175 -18.28 -7.92 11.40
N LYS A 176 -18.24 -6.74 12.02
CA LYS A 176 -19.44 -6.08 12.53
C LYS A 176 -20.23 -5.40 11.43
N LEU A 177 -21.54 -5.52 11.51
CA LEU A 177 -22.48 -4.91 10.57
C LEU A 177 -23.38 -3.89 11.29
N GLY A 178 -23.65 -2.77 10.60
CA GLY A 178 -24.58 -1.76 11.12
C GLY A 178 -24.99 -0.78 10.05
N TYR A 179 -25.78 0.22 10.42
CA TYR A 179 -26.19 1.30 9.56
C TYR A 179 -25.67 2.64 10.10
N VAL A 180 -25.19 3.46 9.19
CA VAL A 180 -24.77 4.83 9.46
C VAL A 180 -25.43 5.78 8.47
N SER A 181 -25.62 7.06 8.87
CA SER A 181 -26.11 8.05 7.93
C SER A 181 -25.03 8.37 6.88
N SER A 182 -25.40 8.26 5.60
CA SER A 182 -24.50 8.37 4.45
C SER A 182 -23.84 9.75 4.32
N GLN A 183 -24.48 10.81 4.84
CA GLN A 183 -23.94 12.17 4.83
C GLN A 183 -22.61 12.32 5.59
N TYR A 184 -22.33 11.42 6.54
CA TYR A 184 -21.08 11.39 7.32
C TYR A 184 -20.03 10.44 6.71
N LEU A 185 -20.24 9.95 5.50
CA LEU A 185 -19.28 9.11 4.78
C LEU A 185 -18.70 9.86 3.58
N ALA A 186 -17.42 10.09 3.58
CA ALA A 186 -16.67 10.62 2.44
C ALA A 186 -16.02 9.49 1.64
N SER A 187 -15.64 9.77 0.39
CA SER A 187 -14.78 8.85 -0.35
C SER A 187 -13.48 8.60 0.40
N ALA A 188 -13.05 7.35 0.45
CA ALA A 188 -11.83 6.95 1.14
C ALA A 188 -10.59 7.32 0.30
N ASN A 189 -10.43 8.61 -0.03
CA ASN A 189 -9.23 9.14 -0.65
C ASN A 189 -8.20 9.43 0.44
N ALA A 190 -7.64 8.39 1.04
CA ALA A 190 -6.56 8.55 2.02
C ALA A 190 -5.30 9.14 1.38
N TYR A 191 -5.17 9.02 0.05
CA TYR A 191 -4.04 9.47 -0.75
C TYR A 191 -4.54 10.37 -1.89
N PRO A 192 -4.61 11.71 -1.68
CA PRO A 192 -4.87 12.67 -2.75
C PRO A 192 -3.94 12.49 -3.95
N ALA A 193 -4.42 12.82 -5.14
CA ALA A 193 -3.59 12.81 -6.33
C ALA A 193 -2.43 13.81 -6.20
N VAL A 194 -1.26 13.41 -6.69
CA VAL A 194 -0.06 14.24 -6.80
C VAL A 194 0.45 14.13 -8.23
N SER A 195 0.78 15.25 -8.85
CA SER A 195 1.38 15.28 -10.19
C SER A 195 2.49 16.32 -10.23
N LEU A 196 3.70 15.87 -10.52
CA LEU A 196 4.88 16.71 -10.67
C LEU A 196 5.21 16.86 -12.16
N SER A 197 5.42 18.08 -12.62
CA SER A 197 5.72 18.38 -14.03
C SER A 197 7.17 18.05 -14.40
N VAL A 198 7.58 16.80 -14.18
CA VAL A 198 8.92 16.31 -14.50
C VAL A 198 9.05 16.12 -16.00
N PRO A 199 10.08 16.71 -16.68
CA PRO A 199 10.27 16.49 -18.11
C PRO A 199 10.52 15.00 -18.40
N HIS A 200 10.09 14.53 -19.58
CA HIS A 200 10.31 13.15 -20.00
C HIS A 200 11.36 13.09 -21.11
N TYR A 201 12.50 12.46 -20.83
CA TYR A 201 13.57 12.23 -21.79
C TYR A 201 13.71 10.74 -22.11
N MET A 202 13.93 10.44 -23.39
CA MET A 202 14.18 9.06 -23.85
C MET A 202 15.68 8.83 -23.99
N GLN A 203 16.22 7.74 -23.41
CA GLN A 203 17.63 7.36 -23.61
C GLN A 203 17.98 7.02 -25.07
N THR A 204 16.96 6.76 -25.88
CA THR A 204 17.09 6.45 -27.31
C THR A 204 17.12 7.68 -28.21
N ASP A 205 16.93 8.90 -27.67
CA ASP A 205 16.93 10.13 -28.43
C ASP A 205 18.30 10.37 -29.10
N LYS A 206 18.29 10.59 -30.42
CA LYS A 206 19.49 10.72 -31.26
C LYS A 206 20.44 11.84 -30.79
N ARG A 207 19.95 12.86 -30.09
CA ARG A 207 20.77 13.96 -29.58
C ARG A 207 21.84 13.52 -28.58
N TRP A 208 21.58 12.43 -27.82
CA TRP A 208 22.51 11.95 -26.79
C TRP A 208 22.71 10.43 -26.77
N ALA A 209 21.92 9.67 -27.53
CA ALA A 209 21.95 8.21 -27.50
C ALA A 209 23.34 7.61 -27.68
N SER A 210 24.20 8.21 -28.52
CA SER A 210 25.56 7.74 -28.80
C SER A 210 26.62 8.13 -27.76
N VAL A 211 26.28 9.03 -26.84
CA VAL A 211 27.22 9.51 -25.81
C VAL A 211 27.62 8.34 -24.88
N THR A 212 28.92 8.14 -24.70
CA THR A 212 29.45 7.11 -23.79
C THR A 212 29.45 7.55 -22.33
N LEU A 213 29.20 6.61 -21.42
CA LEU A 213 29.13 6.84 -19.98
C LEU A 213 30.49 6.61 -19.32
N GLY A 214 31.18 7.71 -18.98
CA GLY A 214 32.53 7.66 -18.45
C GLY A 214 33.48 6.86 -19.37
N GLY A 215 34.42 6.11 -18.77
CA GLY A 215 35.35 5.24 -19.49
C GLY A 215 34.80 3.85 -19.84
N SER A 216 33.49 3.61 -19.73
CA SER A 216 32.90 2.28 -19.86
C SER A 216 32.79 1.74 -21.32
N GLY A 217 32.89 2.62 -22.31
CA GLY A 217 32.62 2.29 -23.71
C GLY A 217 31.14 2.00 -24.01
N LYS A 218 30.25 2.12 -23.04
CA LYS A 218 28.81 1.88 -23.18
C LYS A 218 28.05 3.19 -23.38
N SER A 219 27.13 3.24 -24.34
CA SER A 219 26.37 4.44 -24.65
C SER A 219 25.13 4.61 -23.77
N ILE A 220 24.62 5.85 -23.72
CA ILE A 220 23.32 6.19 -23.08
C ILE A 220 22.23 5.30 -23.68
N TYR A 221 22.20 5.07 -24.99
CA TYR A 221 21.25 4.20 -25.65
C TYR A 221 21.15 2.83 -24.97
N ARG A 222 22.30 2.21 -24.64
CA ARG A 222 22.36 0.82 -24.17
C ARG A 222 22.16 0.67 -22.68
N VAL A 223 22.68 1.60 -21.87
CA VAL A 223 22.71 1.46 -20.40
C VAL A 223 22.38 2.76 -19.65
N GLY A 224 21.84 3.75 -20.36
CA GLY A 224 21.65 5.11 -19.83
C GLY A 224 20.36 5.35 -19.07
N CYS A 225 19.59 4.33 -18.70
CA CYS A 225 18.31 4.54 -17.99
C CYS A 225 18.49 5.35 -16.70
N THR A 226 19.51 5.06 -15.89
CA THR A 226 19.82 5.80 -14.65
C THR A 226 20.22 7.25 -14.96
N THR A 227 21.12 7.47 -15.91
CA THR A 227 21.60 8.81 -16.32
C THR A 227 20.47 9.66 -16.85
N THR A 228 19.62 9.09 -17.72
CA THR A 228 18.45 9.79 -18.28
C THR A 228 17.43 10.12 -17.21
N SER A 229 17.22 9.22 -16.25
CA SER A 229 16.33 9.45 -15.11
C SER A 229 16.87 10.57 -14.19
N PHE A 230 18.17 10.62 -13.91
CA PHE A 230 18.77 11.75 -13.19
C PHE A 230 18.62 13.06 -13.95
N ALA A 231 18.79 13.06 -15.28
CA ALA A 231 18.59 14.25 -16.09
C ALA A 231 17.16 14.81 -15.95
N MET A 232 16.14 13.95 -15.92
CA MET A 232 14.75 14.34 -15.69
C MET A 232 14.55 14.95 -14.29
N ILE A 233 15.07 14.30 -13.25
CA ILE A 233 14.95 14.76 -11.85
C ILE A 233 15.68 16.08 -11.65
N GLU A 234 16.92 16.21 -12.13
CA GLU A 234 17.72 17.41 -11.95
C GLU A 234 17.19 18.59 -12.78
N SER A 235 16.61 18.33 -13.96
CA SER A 235 15.90 19.38 -14.71
C SER A 235 14.70 19.91 -13.91
N TYR A 236 13.93 19.03 -13.31
CA TYR A 236 12.80 19.41 -12.46
C TYR A 236 13.25 20.16 -11.21
N ARG A 237 14.24 19.62 -10.48
CA ARG A 237 14.74 20.19 -9.22
C ARG A 237 15.32 21.60 -9.39
N THR A 238 16.04 21.82 -10.47
CA THR A 238 16.77 23.09 -10.70
C THR A 238 15.97 24.11 -11.50
N GLY A 239 14.85 23.72 -12.11
CA GLY A 239 14.10 24.54 -13.04
C GLY A 239 14.85 24.82 -14.36
N THR A 240 16.01 24.16 -14.58
CA THR A 240 16.86 24.34 -15.76
C THR A 240 16.94 23.04 -16.54
N THR A 241 16.78 23.10 -17.87
CA THR A 241 16.90 21.93 -18.74
C THR A 241 18.31 21.35 -18.70
N ILE A 242 18.42 20.11 -18.20
CA ILE A 242 19.66 19.32 -18.17
C ILE A 242 19.41 18.05 -18.96
N TYR A 243 19.92 17.98 -20.19
CA TYR A 243 19.77 16.81 -21.04
C TYR A 243 20.68 15.65 -20.59
N PRO A 244 20.38 14.39 -20.98
CA PRO A 244 21.13 13.21 -20.59
C PRO A 244 22.63 13.26 -20.91
N ASP A 245 23.07 13.91 -21.99
CA ASP A 245 24.47 14.13 -22.32
C ASP A 245 25.15 15.09 -21.33
N ALA A 246 24.47 16.17 -20.96
CA ALA A 246 24.95 17.10 -19.94
C ALA A 246 25.01 16.45 -18.56
N MET A 247 23.99 15.61 -18.22
CA MET A 247 23.95 14.86 -16.98
C MET A 247 25.07 13.81 -16.92
N SER A 248 25.40 13.15 -18.04
CA SER A 248 26.48 12.16 -18.10
C SER A 248 27.86 12.76 -17.73
N ARG A 249 28.09 14.05 -17.96
CA ARG A 249 29.30 14.75 -17.55
C ARG A 249 29.35 15.13 -16.07
N LYS A 250 28.18 15.15 -15.40
CA LYS A 250 28.07 15.47 -13.96
C LYS A 250 28.16 14.23 -13.07
N LEU A 251 27.86 13.05 -13.61
CA LEU A 251 27.88 11.79 -12.88
C LEU A 251 29.22 11.07 -13.05
N SER A 252 29.59 10.30 -12.03
CA SER A 252 30.74 9.40 -12.07
C SER A 252 30.26 7.96 -12.34
N TYR A 253 31.08 7.18 -13.07
CA TYR A 253 30.70 5.84 -13.53
C TYR A 253 31.77 4.81 -13.19
N THR A 254 31.32 3.59 -12.92
CA THR A 254 32.18 2.40 -12.88
C THR A 254 32.70 2.06 -14.30
N SER A 255 33.67 1.18 -14.39
CA SER A 255 34.12 0.61 -15.68
C SER A 255 33.02 -0.13 -16.44
N SER A 256 31.96 -0.54 -15.77
CA SER A 256 30.79 -1.18 -16.36
C SER A 256 29.69 -0.19 -16.78
N GLY A 257 29.88 1.12 -16.55
CA GLY A 257 28.91 2.18 -16.88
C GLY A 257 27.79 2.34 -15.84
N ASN A 258 27.91 1.74 -14.66
CA ASN A 258 27.00 1.99 -13.56
C ASN A 258 27.33 3.33 -12.88
N VAL A 259 26.30 4.07 -12.46
CA VAL A 259 26.45 5.34 -11.77
C VAL A 259 26.91 5.11 -10.33
N TYR A 260 27.94 5.85 -9.89
CA TYR A 260 28.18 6.08 -8.46
C TYR A 260 27.14 7.03 -7.93
N TRP A 261 26.43 6.59 -6.87
CA TRP A 261 25.30 7.36 -6.34
C TRP A 261 25.75 8.71 -5.79
N PRO A 262 25.12 9.82 -6.21
CA PRO A 262 25.46 11.14 -5.69
C PRO A 262 25.17 11.26 -4.20
N SER A 263 26.04 11.94 -3.45
CA SER A 263 25.96 12.05 -1.99
C SER A 263 24.79 12.90 -1.49
N ASP A 264 24.24 13.76 -2.34
CA ASP A 264 23.05 14.59 -2.08
C ASP A 264 21.73 13.84 -2.25
N TYR A 265 21.79 12.55 -2.63
CA TYR A 265 20.63 11.67 -2.69
C TYR A 265 20.59 10.70 -1.50
N ALA A 266 19.42 10.55 -0.91
CA ALA A 266 19.11 9.48 0.03
C ALA A 266 18.72 8.22 -0.74
N MET A 267 19.16 7.05 -0.25
CA MET A 267 18.88 5.76 -0.88
C MET A 267 18.11 4.85 0.09
N ILE A 268 17.02 4.28 -0.36
CA ILE A 268 16.19 3.33 0.38
C ILE A 268 16.26 1.98 -0.32
N THR A 269 16.75 0.96 0.39
CA THR A 269 16.90 -0.42 -0.11
C THR A 269 15.86 -1.38 0.48
N SER A 270 15.20 -0.97 1.58
CA SER A 270 14.13 -1.76 2.20
C SER A 270 12.84 -1.69 1.39
N SER A 271 12.26 -2.84 1.08
CA SER A 271 10.92 -2.94 0.46
C SER A 271 9.78 -2.66 1.46
N SER A 272 10.07 -2.58 2.76
CA SER A 272 9.06 -2.33 3.78
C SER A 272 8.50 -0.91 3.67
N GLY A 273 7.18 -0.80 3.40
CA GLY A 273 6.45 0.47 3.29
C GLY A 273 6.99 1.41 2.20
N TYR A 274 7.66 0.89 1.15
CA TYR A 274 8.30 1.73 0.16
C TYR A 274 7.30 2.61 -0.62
N LEU A 275 6.09 2.13 -0.90
CA LEU A 275 5.07 2.94 -1.59
C LEU A 275 4.65 4.16 -0.76
N GLN A 276 4.52 4.02 0.57
CA GLN A 276 4.25 5.13 1.47
C GLN A 276 5.39 6.15 1.46
N LYS A 277 6.63 5.68 1.57
CA LYS A 277 7.81 6.54 1.55
C LYS A 277 7.93 7.30 0.23
N ILE A 278 7.64 6.67 -0.91
CA ILE A 278 7.60 7.31 -2.22
C ILE A 278 6.50 8.37 -2.27
N TYR A 279 5.29 8.02 -1.82
CA TYR A 279 4.17 8.96 -1.80
C TYR A 279 4.46 10.20 -0.94
N ASP A 280 5.15 10.02 0.20
CA ASP A 280 5.56 11.14 1.05
C ASP A 280 6.58 12.06 0.35
N GLN A 281 7.50 11.51 -0.45
CA GLN A 281 8.40 12.32 -1.28
C GLN A 281 7.63 13.10 -2.35
N LEU A 282 6.69 12.48 -3.04
CA LEU A 282 5.86 13.15 -4.04
C LEU A 282 5.06 14.31 -3.43
N LYS A 283 4.47 14.11 -2.22
CA LYS A 283 3.79 15.20 -1.49
C LYS A 283 4.72 16.35 -1.11
N ALA A 284 5.97 16.04 -0.87
CA ALA A 284 7.02 17.05 -0.62
C ALA A 284 7.55 17.71 -1.92
N GLY A 285 6.93 17.43 -3.08
CA GLY A 285 7.36 17.96 -4.38
C GLY A 285 8.61 17.30 -4.95
N LYS A 286 9.01 16.13 -4.43
CA LYS A 286 10.24 15.43 -4.84
C LYS A 286 9.91 14.23 -5.71
N PRO A 287 10.25 14.22 -7.02
CA PRO A 287 10.20 13.04 -7.85
C PRO A 287 11.24 12.01 -7.37
N VAL A 288 10.96 10.73 -7.63
CA VAL A 288 11.75 9.63 -7.08
C VAL A 288 12.38 8.82 -8.20
N LEU A 289 13.70 8.63 -8.13
CA LEU A 289 14.43 7.66 -8.97
C LEU A 289 14.14 6.25 -8.44
N PHE A 290 13.49 5.43 -9.24
CA PHE A 290 13.04 4.10 -8.83
C PHE A 290 13.70 3.01 -9.68
N GLY A 291 14.31 2.04 -9.00
CA GLY A 291 14.94 0.88 -9.62
C GLY A 291 14.17 -0.40 -9.34
N ALA A 292 13.92 -1.17 -10.40
CA ALA A 292 13.38 -2.52 -10.33
C ALA A 292 14.33 -3.50 -11.06
N LYS A 293 14.16 -4.80 -10.83
CA LYS A 293 15.01 -5.85 -11.41
C LYS A 293 14.23 -7.09 -11.82
N THR A 294 14.82 -7.82 -12.78
CA THR A 294 14.37 -9.16 -13.16
C THR A 294 14.90 -10.22 -12.19
N ALA A 295 14.41 -11.46 -12.27
CA ALA A 295 14.92 -12.59 -11.50
C ALA A 295 16.40 -12.88 -11.80
N SER A 296 16.86 -12.63 -13.05
CA SER A 296 18.27 -12.76 -13.47
C SER A 296 19.16 -11.59 -13.04
N GLY A 297 18.61 -10.59 -12.33
CA GLY A 297 19.36 -9.45 -11.82
C GLY A 297 19.49 -8.26 -12.78
N GLY A 298 18.90 -8.33 -13.99
CA GLY A 298 18.81 -7.19 -14.90
C GLY A 298 18.02 -6.05 -14.26
N GLN A 299 18.55 -4.81 -14.34
CA GLN A 299 17.97 -3.65 -13.67
C GLN A 299 17.42 -2.65 -14.67
N HIS A 300 16.32 -1.98 -14.29
CA HIS A 300 15.83 -0.81 -15.01
C HIS A 300 15.46 0.30 -14.04
N TRP A 301 15.63 1.54 -14.49
CA TRP A 301 15.44 2.74 -13.68
C TRP A 301 14.49 3.71 -14.37
N VAL A 302 13.54 4.22 -13.60
CA VAL A 302 12.51 5.16 -14.04
C VAL A 302 12.37 6.31 -13.03
N VAL A 303 11.65 7.34 -13.40
CA VAL A 303 11.28 8.43 -12.47
C VAL A 303 9.81 8.29 -12.11
N ILE A 304 9.50 8.17 -10.82
CA ILE A 304 8.13 8.29 -10.34
C ILE A 304 7.80 9.78 -10.22
N THR A 305 6.74 10.20 -10.91
CA THR A 305 6.38 11.62 -11.10
C THR A 305 5.08 12.01 -10.42
N GLY A 306 4.31 11.03 -9.93
CA GLY A 306 3.03 11.34 -9.31
C GLY A 306 2.28 10.11 -8.81
N TYR A 307 1.10 10.37 -8.28
CA TYR A 307 0.12 9.39 -7.83
C TYR A 307 -1.29 9.82 -8.27
N LYS A 308 -2.07 8.91 -8.84
CA LYS A 308 -3.41 9.20 -9.40
C LYS A 308 -4.48 9.48 -8.32
N GLY A 309 -4.17 9.23 -7.06
CA GLY A 309 -5.12 9.28 -5.96
C GLY A 309 -5.81 7.93 -5.72
N GLY A 310 -6.31 7.74 -4.51
CA GLY A 310 -7.03 6.53 -4.12
C GLY A 310 -7.15 6.33 -2.61
N SER A 311 -7.84 5.27 -2.23
CA SER A 311 -7.97 4.88 -0.81
C SER A 311 -6.76 4.14 -0.27
N THR A 312 -5.97 3.51 -1.16
CA THR A 312 -4.76 2.74 -0.82
C THR A 312 -3.68 3.04 -1.85
N LEU A 313 -2.41 2.92 -1.45
CA LEU A 313 -1.29 3.05 -2.37
C LEU A 313 -1.12 1.78 -3.20
N THR A 314 -1.13 1.94 -4.53
CA THR A 314 -0.99 0.84 -5.47
C THR A 314 0.10 1.14 -6.50
N ALA A 315 0.78 0.12 -7.01
CA ALA A 315 1.74 0.31 -8.10
C ALA A 315 1.09 0.94 -9.35
N SER A 316 -0.16 0.58 -9.67
CA SER A 316 -0.91 1.16 -10.78
C SER A 316 -1.31 2.62 -10.58
N GLY A 317 -1.33 3.09 -9.33
CA GLY A 317 -1.60 4.48 -8.98
C GLY A 317 -0.40 5.41 -9.18
N PHE A 318 0.83 4.91 -9.08
CA PHE A 318 2.03 5.72 -9.30
C PHE A 318 2.31 5.91 -10.79
N THR A 319 2.45 7.16 -11.21
CA THR A 319 2.82 7.54 -12.59
C THR A 319 4.33 7.60 -12.74
N ILE A 320 4.84 7.17 -13.89
CA ILE A 320 6.27 7.15 -14.17
C ILE A 320 6.63 7.81 -15.50
N ASN A 321 7.85 8.33 -15.58
CA ASN A 321 8.57 8.60 -16.81
C ASN A 321 9.64 7.50 -17.00
N ASP A 322 9.40 6.61 -17.97
CA ASP A 322 10.34 5.55 -18.33
C ASP A 322 11.26 6.03 -19.47
N PRO A 323 12.60 6.07 -19.28
CA PRO A 323 13.53 6.55 -20.29
C PRO A 323 13.73 5.60 -21.48
N ALA A 324 13.31 4.32 -21.37
CA ALA A 324 13.48 3.32 -22.43
C ALA A 324 12.19 3.02 -23.17
N VAL A 325 11.03 3.03 -22.48
CA VAL A 325 9.74 2.60 -23.04
C VAL A 325 8.65 3.63 -22.72
N SER A 326 8.35 4.47 -23.72
CA SER A 326 7.40 5.56 -23.54
C SER A 326 5.95 5.13 -23.30
N SER A 327 5.59 3.88 -23.61
CA SER A 327 4.26 3.32 -23.33
C SER A 327 4.05 2.90 -21.88
N ARG A 328 5.09 2.65 -21.10
CA ARG A 328 4.98 2.41 -19.66
C ARG A 328 4.65 3.72 -18.95
N LYS A 329 3.48 3.76 -18.31
CA LYS A 329 2.94 4.97 -17.66
C LYS A 329 2.81 4.84 -16.15
N THR A 330 2.84 3.63 -15.62
CA THR A 330 2.66 3.34 -14.21
C THR A 330 3.76 2.43 -13.67
N LEU A 331 3.92 2.43 -12.35
CA LEU A 331 4.83 1.50 -11.69
C LEU A 331 4.40 0.03 -11.89
N ALA A 332 3.09 -0.23 -12.08
CA ALA A 332 2.59 -1.57 -12.40
C ALA A 332 3.06 -2.02 -13.79
N ASP A 333 3.11 -1.11 -14.78
CA ASP A 333 3.63 -1.43 -16.12
C ASP A 333 5.12 -1.80 -16.05
N LEU A 334 5.90 -1.11 -15.20
CA LEU A 334 7.30 -1.47 -14.97
C LEU A 334 7.44 -2.87 -14.35
N TYR A 335 6.59 -3.20 -13.37
CA TYR A 335 6.63 -4.49 -12.69
C TYR A 335 6.23 -5.67 -13.56
N SER A 336 5.56 -5.44 -14.68
CA SER A 336 5.29 -6.50 -15.67
C SER A 336 6.57 -7.09 -16.26
N ASP A 337 7.62 -6.26 -16.41
CA ASP A 337 8.91 -6.69 -16.99
C ASP A 337 10.02 -6.85 -15.92
N TYR A 338 9.95 -6.07 -14.86
CA TYR A 338 10.92 -6.04 -13.75
C TYR A 338 10.21 -6.26 -12.43
N PRO A 339 9.79 -7.49 -12.08
CA PRO A 339 8.82 -7.75 -11.00
C PRO A 339 9.37 -7.55 -9.59
N TYR A 340 10.68 -7.30 -9.42
CA TYR A 340 11.28 -7.19 -8.10
C TYR A 340 11.70 -5.76 -7.79
N PHE A 341 11.25 -5.23 -6.66
CA PHE A 341 11.78 -4.01 -6.08
C PHE A 341 13.30 -4.15 -5.89
N TYR A 342 14.04 -3.10 -6.24
CA TYR A 342 15.48 -3.05 -5.99
C TYR A 342 15.83 -1.99 -4.97
N LYS A 343 15.62 -0.73 -5.28
CA LYS A 343 15.81 0.43 -4.39
C LYS A 343 15.19 1.68 -5.01
N PHE A 344 15.09 2.75 -4.23
CA PHE A 344 14.78 4.06 -4.79
C PHE A 344 15.63 5.15 -4.13
N LEU A 345 15.79 6.27 -4.85
CA LEU A 345 16.54 7.43 -4.40
C LEU A 345 15.72 8.71 -4.58
N TYR A 346 15.96 9.67 -3.71
CA TYR A 346 15.41 11.02 -3.79
C TYR A 346 16.45 12.04 -3.26
N TYR A 347 16.40 13.27 -3.76
CA TYR A 347 17.33 14.29 -3.28
C TYR A 347 16.97 14.75 -1.85
N LYS A 348 18.02 15.00 -1.03
CA LYS A 348 17.85 15.30 0.40
C LYS A 348 17.32 16.71 0.65
N TYR A 349 17.71 17.70 -0.18
CA TYR A 349 17.46 19.13 0.02
C TYR A 349 16.69 19.75 -1.13
#